data_d24c7beb7108ed905cdad3c50a5d4e70
#
_entry.id   d24c7beb7108ed905cdad3c50a5d4e70
#
_cell.length_a   1.000
_cell.length_b   1.000
_cell.length_c   1.000
_cell.angle_alpha   90.00
_cell.angle_beta   90.00
_cell.angle_gamma   90.00
#
_symmetry.space_group_name_H-M   'P 1'
#
loop_
_entity.id
_entity.type
_entity.pdbx_description
1 polymer ?
#
loop_
_entity_poly.entity_id
_entity_poly.type
_entity_poly.pdbx_seq_one_letter_code
_entity_poly.pdbx_strand_id
1 'polypeptide(L)'
;PIVVKGVMYTMSAKAILYALDAATGKQIWQFDPFDGQQGGGTVRGVAYWEKNGDSRILFGAGPTLIAVNAENGKPITDFGNNGAVDLRIGLRDDPSDLFTALTSPGVIYGDLYIVGGRLEDLYGSPPGYIRAYNVITGELTWTFHTIPKPGEPGYETWPKEAYKTAGGANNWAGMSVDTKRGLVFASLGSPSYDFYGADRLGQNLYGNCVLALDAATGDYVWHYQTVHHDLWDYDLPAPPNLVTLKKDGIDVDAVAQITKQGFVFVLNRDTGEPIFPIEEKSVPESFMPGEKAWPTQPFPTRPLPFARQYMTVEDLNDVSAENHLALQKQFDSLRYEGMYTPPDLKGTVMIPGTRGGAQWGGAAFDKESGAPI
;
A
#
# COMPACT_ATOMS: atom_id res chain seq x y z
N PRO A 1 11.74 12.16 6.04
CA PRO A 1 11.60 13.50 6.64
C PRO A 1 10.79 14.44 5.76
N ILE A 2 10.18 15.45 6.37
CA ILE A 2 9.57 16.60 5.68
C ILE A 2 10.21 17.89 6.20
N VAL A 3 10.27 18.90 5.35
CA VAL A 3 10.80 20.22 5.74
C VAL A 3 9.72 21.29 5.56
N VAL A 4 9.38 21.96 6.64
CA VAL A 4 8.38 23.03 6.66
C VAL A 4 8.97 24.26 7.36
N LYS A 5 8.96 25.42 6.70
CA LYS A 5 9.46 26.70 7.26
C LYS A 5 10.87 26.60 7.88
N GLY A 6 11.77 25.80 7.28
CA GLY A 6 13.14 25.62 7.75
C GLY A 6 13.31 24.62 8.89
N VAL A 7 12.25 23.96 9.34
CA VAL A 7 12.29 22.88 10.32
C VAL A 7 12.11 21.54 9.62
N MET A 8 13.03 20.61 9.85
CA MET A 8 12.94 19.23 9.39
C MET A 8 12.32 18.35 10.47
N TYR A 9 11.19 17.70 10.14
CA TYR A 9 10.55 16.70 10.99
C TYR A 9 10.90 15.32 10.48
N THR A 10 11.43 14.46 11.36
CA THR A 10 11.88 13.11 11.02
C THR A 10 11.74 12.17 12.20
N MET A 11 11.74 10.88 11.92
CA MET A 11 11.64 9.85 12.95
C MET A 11 12.85 8.92 12.94
N SER A 12 13.24 8.46 14.13
CA SER A 12 14.25 7.41 14.28
C SER A 12 13.64 6.00 14.15
N ALA A 13 14.51 4.97 14.06
CA ALA A 13 14.09 3.57 14.11
C ALA A 13 13.37 3.17 15.42
N LYS A 14 13.54 3.95 16.49
CA LYS A 14 12.80 3.80 17.75
C LYS A 14 11.46 4.54 17.77
N ALA A 15 11.02 5.04 16.62
CA ALA A 15 9.83 5.87 16.45
C ALA A 15 9.83 7.18 17.28
N ILE A 16 11.00 7.66 17.71
CA ILE A 16 11.13 8.98 18.32
C ILE A 16 11.06 10.03 17.23
N LEU A 17 10.17 11.00 17.40
CA LEU A 17 10.00 12.15 16.49
C LEU A 17 10.97 13.27 16.86
N TYR A 18 11.63 13.83 15.86
CA TYR A 18 12.56 14.95 16.00
C TYR A 18 12.12 16.14 15.14
N ALA A 19 12.27 17.34 15.68
CA ALA A 19 12.32 18.56 14.91
C ALA A 19 13.77 19.09 14.93
N LEU A 20 14.32 19.28 13.75
CA LEU A 20 15.70 19.73 13.56
C LEU A 20 15.70 21.02 12.72
N ASP A 21 16.62 21.92 12.99
CA ASP A 21 16.92 23.01 12.06
C ASP A 21 17.42 22.40 10.73
N ALA A 22 16.72 22.66 9.64
CA ALA A 22 16.98 22.01 8.36
C ALA A 22 18.32 22.39 7.73
N ALA A 23 18.88 23.54 8.09
CA ALA A 23 20.16 24.03 7.57
C ALA A 23 21.36 23.47 8.35
N THR A 24 21.21 23.27 9.64
CA THR A 24 22.33 22.94 10.55
C THR A 24 22.25 21.54 11.12
N GLY A 25 21.07 20.89 11.07
CA GLY A 25 20.79 19.59 11.71
C GLY A 25 20.68 19.69 13.24
N LYS A 26 20.73 20.91 13.84
CA LYS A 26 20.59 21.09 15.28
C LYS A 26 19.19 20.71 15.74
N GLN A 27 19.10 19.89 16.79
CA GLN A 27 17.83 19.51 17.40
C GLN A 27 17.15 20.74 18.03
N ILE A 28 15.88 20.93 17.69
CA ILE A 28 14.98 21.94 18.27
C ILE A 28 14.21 21.31 19.42
N TRP A 29 13.53 20.18 19.15
CA TRP A 29 12.83 19.37 20.14
C TRP A 29 12.78 17.90 19.70
N GLN A 30 12.38 17.03 20.63
CA GLN A 30 12.05 15.63 20.36
C GLN A 30 10.83 15.21 21.16
N PHE A 31 10.13 14.21 20.67
CA PHE A 31 9.01 13.56 21.34
C PHE A 31 9.17 12.04 21.27
N ASP A 32 9.15 11.37 22.43
CA ASP A 32 9.20 9.92 22.56
C ASP A 32 7.80 9.39 22.87
N PRO A 33 7.15 8.66 21.93
CA PRO A 33 5.80 8.15 22.15
C PRO A 33 5.73 6.99 23.14
N PHE A 34 6.86 6.42 23.56
CA PHE A 34 6.94 5.29 24.48
C PHE A 34 7.47 5.67 25.85
N ASP A 35 7.71 6.95 26.11
CA ASP A 35 8.17 7.49 27.41
C ASP A 35 9.40 6.75 27.95
N GLY A 36 10.39 6.52 27.09
CA GLY A 36 11.64 5.83 27.42
C GLY A 36 11.53 4.29 27.48
N GLN A 37 10.35 3.73 27.27
CA GLN A 37 10.19 2.28 27.16
C GLN A 37 10.67 1.74 25.82
N GLN A 38 10.81 0.42 25.72
CA GLN A 38 11.20 -0.21 24.47
C GLN A 38 10.07 -0.06 23.43
N GLY A 39 10.32 0.68 22.37
CA GLY A 39 9.43 0.87 21.25
C GLY A 39 10.22 0.94 19.94
N GLY A 40 9.52 1.02 18.83
CA GLY A 40 10.12 1.14 17.51
C GLY A 40 9.30 0.44 16.43
N GLY A 41 9.88 0.36 15.26
CA GLY A 41 9.26 -0.28 14.10
C GLY A 41 9.57 0.45 12.80
N THR A 42 8.96 0.00 11.74
CA THR A 42 9.06 0.66 10.44
C THR A 42 8.29 1.97 10.47
N VAL A 43 8.97 3.08 10.26
CA VAL A 43 8.36 4.41 10.11
C VAL A 43 8.91 5.07 8.85
N ARG A 44 8.04 5.45 7.92
CA ARG A 44 8.41 6.01 6.62
C ARG A 44 8.23 7.52 6.53
N GLY A 45 7.64 8.14 7.53
CA GLY A 45 7.45 9.60 7.55
C GLY A 45 6.37 10.09 8.49
N VAL A 46 6.09 11.38 8.38
CA VAL A 46 5.10 12.10 9.17
C VAL A 46 4.28 13.01 8.26
N ALA A 47 3.12 13.45 8.71
CA ALA A 47 2.32 14.47 8.03
C ALA A 47 2.32 15.77 8.82
N TYR A 48 2.27 16.89 8.11
CA TYR A 48 2.15 18.24 8.68
C TYR A 48 0.80 18.84 8.30
N TRP A 49 0.15 19.46 9.26
CA TRP A 49 -1.07 20.23 9.07
C TRP A 49 -0.95 21.58 9.78
N GLU A 50 -1.53 22.63 9.18
CA GLU A 50 -1.56 23.98 9.76
C GLU A 50 -2.83 24.71 9.36
N LYS A 51 -3.45 25.38 10.34
CA LYS A 51 -4.60 26.27 10.13
C LYS A 51 -4.73 27.27 11.28
N ASN A 52 -4.88 28.56 10.95
CA ASN A 52 -5.17 29.64 11.91
C ASN A 52 -4.17 29.72 13.11
N GLY A 53 -2.89 29.43 12.88
CA GLY A 53 -1.87 29.43 13.92
C GLY A 53 -1.76 28.16 14.75
N ASP A 54 -2.62 27.16 14.54
CA ASP A 54 -2.44 25.81 15.06
C ASP A 54 -1.65 25.01 14.02
N SER A 55 -0.55 24.35 14.44
CA SER A 55 0.28 23.53 13.57
C SER A 55 0.60 22.19 14.25
N ARG A 56 0.43 21.10 13.52
CA ARG A 56 0.51 19.74 14.06
C ARG A 56 1.35 18.81 13.20
N ILE A 57 2.07 17.92 13.87
CA ILE A 57 2.68 16.74 13.24
C ILE A 57 1.84 15.51 13.63
N LEU A 58 1.38 14.79 12.60
CA LEU A 58 0.64 13.53 12.76
C LEU A 58 1.51 12.37 12.30
N PHE A 59 1.58 11.30 13.11
CA PHE A 59 2.40 10.14 12.82
C PHE A 59 1.91 8.89 13.55
N GLY A 60 2.40 7.73 13.14
CA GLY A 60 2.11 6.45 13.77
C GLY A 60 3.22 5.99 14.70
N ALA A 61 2.84 5.41 15.85
CA ALA A 61 3.72 4.64 16.72
C ALA A 61 3.02 3.32 17.08
N GLY A 62 3.39 2.24 16.36
CA GLY A 62 2.64 1.00 16.41
C GLY A 62 1.18 1.21 15.99
N PRO A 63 0.19 0.73 16.77
CA PRO A 63 -1.23 0.86 16.46
C PRO A 63 -1.81 2.25 16.79
N THR A 64 -0.99 3.19 17.22
CA THR A 64 -1.45 4.48 17.72
C THR A 64 -1.16 5.59 16.72
N LEU A 65 -2.17 6.36 16.36
CA LEU A 65 -2.05 7.63 15.66
C LEU A 65 -1.87 8.74 16.71
N ILE A 66 -0.83 9.56 16.56
CA ILE A 66 -0.46 10.60 17.52
C ILE A 66 -0.44 11.96 16.83
N ALA A 67 -0.89 12.99 17.53
CA ALA A 67 -0.76 14.38 17.14
C ALA A 67 0.05 15.19 18.17
N VAL A 68 1.08 15.87 17.70
CA VAL A 68 1.88 16.78 18.53
C VAL A 68 1.91 18.18 17.90
N ASN A 69 2.08 19.20 18.74
CA ASN A 69 2.29 20.56 18.29
C ASN A 69 3.62 20.68 17.54
N ALA A 70 3.59 21.19 16.31
CA ALA A 70 4.76 21.26 15.45
C ALA A 70 5.86 22.20 15.96
N GLU A 71 5.53 23.22 16.76
CA GLU A 71 6.50 24.20 17.24
C GLU A 71 7.32 23.68 18.44
N ASN A 72 6.69 22.88 19.32
CA ASN A 72 7.30 22.52 20.60
C ASN A 72 7.28 21.02 20.95
N GLY A 73 6.69 20.17 20.09
CA GLY A 73 6.64 18.70 20.25
C GLY A 73 5.72 18.20 21.37
N LYS A 74 4.91 19.05 21.99
CA LYS A 74 3.97 18.61 23.04
C LYS A 74 2.75 17.91 22.44
N PRO A 75 2.25 16.83 23.08
CA PRO A 75 1.00 16.20 22.65
C PRO A 75 -0.16 17.18 22.62
N ILE A 76 -1.01 17.06 21.58
CA ILE A 76 -2.27 17.80 21.48
C ILE A 76 -3.32 17.04 22.27
N THR A 77 -3.51 17.41 23.55
CA THR A 77 -4.35 16.65 24.50
C THR A 77 -5.81 16.51 24.10
N ASP A 78 -6.31 17.44 23.28
CA ASP A 78 -7.69 17.45 22.77
C ASP A 78 -7.85 16.57 21.52
N PHE A 79 -6.77 15.96 21.02
CA PHE A 79 -6.79 15.00 19.91
C PHE A 79 -6.98 13.60 20.45
N GLY A 80 -8.12 12.95 20.13
CA GLY A 80 -8.46 11.62 20.60
C GLY A 80 -8.43 11.48 22.12
N ASN A 81 -7.73 10.49 22.63
CA ASN A 81 -7.51 10.31 24.05
C ASN A 81 -6.10 10.80 24.42
N ASN A 82 -6.00 11.99 25.00
CA ASN A 82 -4.74 12.61 25.41
C ASN A 82 -3.65 12.68 24.30
N GLY A 83 -4.04 13.05 23.10
CA GLY A 83 -3.12 13.22 21.97
C GLY A 83 -2.99 11.97 21.08
N ALA A 84 -3.80 10.95 21.29
CA ALA A 84 -3.67 9.67 20.64
C ALA A 84 -5.00 9.03 20.24
N VAL A 85 -5.00 8.26 19.13
CA VAL A 85 -6.12 7.43 18.66
C VAL A 85 -5.63 6.01 18.46
N ASP A 86 -6.34 5.02 19.02
CA ASP A 86 -6.08 3.60 18.79
C ASP A 86 -6.68 3.17 17.45
N LEU A 87 -5.81 2.84 16.50
CA LEU A 87 -6.21 2.43 15.14
C LEU A 87 -6.80 1.01 15.06
N ARG A 88 -6.80 0.23 16.13
CA ARG A 88 -7.44 -1.09 16.16
C ARG A 88 -8.95 -0.99 16.28
N ILE A 89 -9.42 0.10 16.91
CA ILE A 89 -10.86 0.34 17.11
C ILE A 89 -11.58 0.44 15.77
N GLY A 90 -12.66 -0.32 15.63
CA GLY A 90 -13.50 -0.34 14.41
C GLY A 90 -13.02 -1.25 13.29
N LEU A 91 -11.90 -1.99 13.48
CA LEU A 91 -11.46 -3.00 12.50
C LEU A 91 -12.23 -4.33 12.70
N ARG A 92 -12.46 -4.74 13.94
CA ARG A 92 -13.27 -5.90 14.35
C ARG A 92 -13.97 -5.61 15.67
N ASP A 93 -14.85 -6.51 16.10
CA ASP A 93 -15.62 -6.38 17.36
C ASP A 93 -14.70 -6.36 18.59
N ASP A 94 -13.67 -7.21 18.62
CA ASP A 94 -12.63 -7.19 19.66
C ASP A 94 -11.30 -6.69 19.10
N PRO A 95 -10.84 -5.50 19.51
CA PRO A 95 -9.58 -4.93 19.04
C PRO A 95 -8.35 -5.40 19.84
N SER A 96 -8.49 -6.14 20.95
CA SER A 96 -7.41 -6.39 21.91
C SER A 96 -6.20 -7.10 21.30
N ASP A 97 -6.44 -8.12 20.47
CA ASP A 97 -5.42 -8.96 19.86
C ASP A 97 -5.10 -8.59 18.41
N LEU A 98 -5.65 -7.48 17.91
CA LEU A 98 -5.42 -7.06 16.55
C LEU A 98 -4.06 -6.37 16.39
N PHE A 99 -3.32 -6.78 15.38
CA PHE A 99 -2.14 -6.05 14.93
C PHE A 99 -2.49 -5.08 13.81
N THR A 100 -2.17 -3.81 14.00
CA THR A 100 -2.11 -2.79 12.96
C THR A 100 -1.01 -1.79 13.29
N ALA A 101 -0.38 -1.21 12.28
CA ALA A 101 0.64 -0.18 12.48
C ALA A 101 0.59 0.85 11.35
N LEU A 102 0.63 2.11 11.69
CA LEU A 102 0.77 3.19 10.70
C LEU A 102 2.24 3.35 10.34
N THR A 103 2.71 2.57 9.36
CA THR A 103 4.12 2.54 8.95
C THR A 103 4.46 3.57 7.87
N SER A 104 3.49 4.00 7.09
CA SER A 104 3.62 5.09 6.12
C SER A 104 2.72 6.25 6.53
N PRO A 105 3.12 7.50 6.29
CA PRO A 105 2.26 8.63 6.60
C PRO A 105 0.99 8.57 5.74
N GLY A 106 -0.12 8.99 6.31
CA GLY A 106 -1.33 9.29 5.57
C GLY A 106 -1.21 10.59 4.79
N VAL A 107 -2.31 11.01 4.19
CA VAL A 107 -2.40 12.28 3.46
C VAL A 107 -3.38 13.23 4.12
N ILE A 108 -3.12 14.53 3.98
CA ILE A 108 -4.00 15.58 4.51
C ILE A 108 -4.90 16.12 3.39
N TYR A 109 -6.20 16.17 3.67
CA TYR A 109 -7.18 16.87 2.84
C TYR A 109 -8.08 17.76 3.73
N GLY A 110 -7.90 19.07 3.64
CA GLY A 110 -8.56 20.01 4.56
C GLY A 110 -8.19 19.73 6.02
N ASP A 111 -9.18 19.44 6.84
CA ASP A 111 -9.02 19.09 8.25
C ASP A 111 -9.09 17.55 8.47
N LEU A 112 -8.91 16.76 7.43
CA LEU A 112 -8.90 15.29 7.49
C LEU A 112 -7.49 14.74 7.32
N TYR A 113 -7.14 13.75 8.14
CA TYR A 113 -5.98 12.89 7.98
C TYR A 113 -6.43 11.50 7.54
N ILE A 114 -6.15 11.17 6.28
CA ILE A 114 -6.59 9.92 5.65
C ILE A 114 -5.47 8.90 5.76
N VAL A 115 -5.74 7.74 6.33
CA VAL A 115 -4.74 6.72 6.65
C VAL A 115 -5.19 5.32 6.21
N GLY A 116 -4.22 4.48 5.87
CA GLY A 116 -4.33 3.04 5.83
C GLY A 116 -3.58 2.43 7.02
N GLY A 117 -2.91 1.30 6.81
CA GLY A 117 -2.07 0.67 7.82
C GLY A 117 -1.39 -0.60 7.32
N ARG A 118 -0.29 -0.97 7.96
CA ARG A 118 0.30 -2.30 7.83
C ARG A 118 -0.43 -3.26 8.74
N LEU A 119 -0.72 -4.44 8.24
CA LEU A 119 -1.32 -5.56 8.97
C LEU A 119 -0.34 -6.75 8.99
N GLU A 120 -0.73 -7.84 9.61
CA GLU A 120 -0.04 -9.11 9.48
C GLU A 120 -0.53 -9.86 8.23
N ASP A 121 0.37 -10.64 7.62
CA ASP A 121 0.08 -11.42 6.43
C ASP A 121 -0.35 -12.86 6.82
N LEU A 122 -1.19 -12.96 7.87
CA LEU A 122 -1.61 -14.21 8.52
C LEU A 122 -3.13 -14.37 8.52
N TYR A 123 -3.60 -15.60 8.72
CA TYR A 123 -5.01 -15.85 9.00
C TYR A 123 -5.45 -15.13 10.27
N GLY A 124 -6.65 -14.55 10.24
CA GLY A 124 -7.18 -13.75 11.35
C GLY A 124 -6.71 -12.30 11.38
N SER A 125 -5.87 -11.91 10.44
CA SER A 125 -5.50 -10.50 10.25
C SER A 125 -6.74 -9.61 10.08
N PRO A 126 -6.73 -8.37 10.62
CA PRO A 126 -7.86 -7.47 10.43
C PRO A 126 -8.00 -6.99 8.98
N PRO A 127 -9.16 -6.44 8.60
CA PRO A 127 -9.33 -5.80 7.29
C PRO A 127 -8.56 -4.50 7.22
N GLY A 128 -8.02 -4.19 6.03
CA GLY A 128 -7.16 -3.03 5.77
C GLY A 128 -7.89 -1.75 5.41
N TYR A 129 -8.96 -1.41 6.12
CA TYR A 129 -9.81 -0.26 5.83
C TYR A 129 -9.04 1.05 5.66
N ILE A 130 -9.48 1.88 4.71
CA ILE A 130 -9.02 3.27 4.60
C ILE A 130 -9.93 4.13 5.48
N ARG A 131 -9.32 4.98 6.32
CA ARG A 131 -10.06 5.76 7.30
C ARG A 131 -9.57 7.19 7.36
N ALA A 132 -10.49 8.13 7.55
CA ALA A 132 -10.16 9.53 7.78
C ALA A 132 -10.49 9.95 9.20
N TYR A 133 -9.56 10.63 9.80
CA TYR A 133 -9.69 11.21 11.15
C TYR A 133 -9.64 12.73 11.06
N ASN A 134 -10.47 13.39 11.83
CA ASN A 134 -10.41 14.84 11.97
C ASN A 134 -9.08 15.23 12.64
N VAL A 135 -8.29 16.08 12.00
CA VAL A 135 -6.96 16.50 12.49
C VAL A 135 -7.05 17.24 13.82
N ILE A 136 -8.17 17.92 14.08
CA ILE A 136 -8.35 18.75 15.29
C ILE A 136 -8.77 17.88 16.46
N THR A 137 -9.77 16.99 16.28
CA THR A 137 -10.39 16.22 17.38
C THR A 137 -9.90 14.79 17.49
N GLY A 138 -9.31 14.22 16.42
CA GLY A 138 -8.98 12.79 16.36
C GLY A 138 -10.18 11.87 16.11
N GLU A 139 -11.39 12.42 15.94
CA GLU A 139 -12.59 11.63 15.68
C GLU A 139 -12.56 11.00 14.29
N LEU A 140 -13.00 9.75 14.19
CA LEU A 140 -13.19 9.04 12.93
C LEU A 140 -14.33 9.71 12.15
N THR A 141 -14.01 10.20 10.94
CA THR A 141 -14.98 10.91 10.09
C THR A 141 -15.64 9.96 9.10
N TRP A 142 -14.84 9.14 8.40
CA TRP A 142 -15.35 8.14 7.48
C TRP A 142 -14.44 6.90 7.41
N THR A 143 -15.02 5.79 6.96
CA THR A 143 -14.33 4.52 6.71
C THR A 143 -14.75 3.98 5.36
N PHE A 144 -13.78 3.61 4.52
CA PHE A 144 -14.01 2.80 3.33
C PHE A 144 -13.61 1.35 3.63
N HIS A 145 -14.52 0.40 3.39
CA HIS A 145 -14.28 -1.02 3.61
C HIS A 145 -13.58 -1.64 2.40
N THR A 146 -12.28 -1.88 2.52
CA THR A 146 -11.47 -2.53 1.47
C THR A 146 -11.80 -4.01 1.29
N ILE A 147 -12.44 -4.62 2.29
CA ILE A 147 -13.14 -5.91 2.21
C ILE A 147 -14.62 -5.56 2.39
N PRO A 148 -15.43 -5.56 1.31
CA PRO A 148 -16.78 -5.06 1.34
C PRO A 148 -17.72 -5.86 2.22
N LYS A 149 -18.65 -5.17 2.88
CA LYS A 149 -19.73 -5.75 3.67
C LYS A 149 -20.98 -5.99 2.80
N PRO A 150 -21.95 -6.79 3.27
CA PRO A 150 -23.20 -7.02 2.55
C PRO A 150 -23.87 -5.71 2.11
N GLY A 151 -24.16 -5.61 0.81
CA GLY A 151 -24.77 -4.43 0.19
C GLY A 151 -23.79 -3.38 -0.33
N GLU A 152 -22.49 -3.52 -0.07
CA GLU A 152 -21.47 -2.65 -0.65
C GLU A 152 -20.96 -3.19 -1.99
N PRO A 153 -20.58 -2.32 -2.94
CA PRO A 153 -19.98 -2.74 -4.22
C PRO A 153 -18.72 -3.59 -3.99
N GLY A 154 -18.59 -4.69 -4.75
CA GLY A 154 -17.46 -5.62 -4.64
C GLY A 154 -17.70 -6.78 -3.66
N TYR A 155 -18.77 -6.77 -2.85
CA TYR A 155 -19.10 -7.86 -1.94
C TYR A 155 -19.24 -9.21 -2.64
N GLU A 156 -19.81 -9.23 -3.84
CA GLU A 156 -20.02 -10.41 -4.68
C GLU A 156 -18.71 -11.07 -5.16
N THR A 157 -17.58 -10.36 -5.04
CA THR A 157 -16.26 -10.88 -5.43
C THR A 157 -15.58 -11.71 -4.34
N TRP A 158 -16.24 -11.87 -3.20
CA TRP A 158 -15.83 -12.64 -2.05
C TRP A 158 -16.81 -13.76 -1.72
N PRO A 159 -16.39 -14.81 -1.01
CA PRO A 159 -17.34 -15.74 -0.40
C PRO A 159 -18.26 -15.00 0.58
N LYS A 160 -19.49 -15.48 0.69
CA LYS A 160 -20.42 -15.02 1.72
C LYS A 160 -19.72 -15.02 3.08
N GLU A 161 -19.91 -13.98 3.89
CA GLU A 161 -19.36 -13.85 5.24
C GLU A 161 -17.83 -13.66 5.33
N ALA A 162 -17.09 -13.62 4.19
CA ALA A 162 -15.64 -13.41 4.20
C ALA A 162 -15.25 -12.12 4.93
N TYR A 163 -16.07 -11.07 4.87
CA TYR A 163 -15.85 -9.82 5.59
C TYR A 163 -15.70 -9.98 7.11
N LYS A 164 -16.16 -11.10 7.69
CA LYS A 164 -16.02 -11.40 9.11
C LYS A 164 -14.65 -11.95 9.48
N THR A 165 -13.97 -12.60 8.55
CA THR A 165 -12.74 -13.36 8.82
C THR A 165 -11.56 -12.97 7.94
N ALA A 166 -11.81 -12.56 6.70
CA ALA A 166 -10.76 -12.13 5.79
C ALA A 166 -10.07 -10.85 6.26
N GLY A 167 -8.78 -10.77 6.03
CA GLY A 167 -7.94 -9.64 6.37
C GLY A 167 -7.10 -9.17 5.18
N GLY A 168 -6.15 -8.28 5.42
CA GLY A 168 -5.33 -7.69 4.37
C GLY A 168 -6.08 -6.65 3.53
N ALA A 169 -5.83 -6.60 2.23
CA ALA A 169 -6.33 -5.57 1.32
C ALA A 169 -6.06 -4.14 1.85
N ASN A 170 -4.88 -3.93 2.41
CA ASN A 170 -4.52 -2.74 3.18
C ASN A 170 -3.59 -1.80 2.44
N ASN A 171 -3.69 -0.52 2.74
CA ASN A 171 -2.72 0.47 2.28
C ASN A 171 -1.59 0.64 3.30
N TRP A 172 -0.51 -0.11 3.12
CA TRP A 172 0.68 -0.01 3.96
C TRP A 172 1.77 0.90 3.36
N ALA A 173 1.70 1.12 2.05
CA ALA A 173 2.73 1.84 1.30
C ALA A 173 2.52 3.36 1.28
N GLY A 174 1.30 3.82 1.57
CA GLY A 174 0.90 5.22 1.53
C GLY A 174 -0.03 5.56 0.37
N MET A 175 -0.43 6.81 0.30
CA MET A 175 -1.46 7.33 -0.62
C MET A 175 -0.99 8.62 -1.30
N SER A 176 -1.72 9.02 -2.33
CA SER A 176 -1.58 10.34 -2.96
C SER A 176 -2.91 11.08 -2.97
N VAL A 177 -2.89 12.40 -2.86
CA VAL A 177 -4.10 13.23 -2.87
C VAL A 177 -4.02 14.30 -3.95
N ASP A 178 -5.07 14.39 -4.77
CA ASP A 178 -5.30 15.50 -5.70
C ASP A 178 -6.27 16.49 -5.04
N THR A 179 -5.71 17.51 -4.41
CA THR A 179 -6.50 18.51 -3.68
C THR A 179 -7.40 19.36 -4.58
N LYS A 180 -7.08 19.46 -5.88
CA LYS A 180 -7.91 20.20 -6.84
C LYS A 180 -9.17 19.44 -7.21
N ARG A 181 -9.05 18.10 -7.32
CA ARG A 181 -10.17 17.21 -7.63
C ARG A 181 -10.91 16.75 -6.37
N GLY A 182 -10.29 16.89 -5.21
CA GLY A 182 -10.81 16.31 -3.97
C GLY A 182 -10.74 14.79 -3.94
N LEU A 183 -9.76 14.18 -4.64
CA LEU A 183 -9.62 12.74 -4.74
C LEU A 183 -8.38 12.24 -3.97
N VAL A 184 -8.54 11.14 -3.26
CA VAL A 184 -7.43 10.38 -2.69
C VAL A 184 -7.27 9.07 -3.46
N PHE A 185 -6.00 8.70 -3.74
CA PHE A 185 -5.63 7.49 -4.45
C PHE A 185 -4.83 6.59 -3.53
N ALA A 186 -5.36 5.41 -3.25
CA ALA A 186 -4.73 4.40 -2.40
C ALA A 186 -4.26 3.20 -3.23
N SER A 187 -3.03 2.76 -2.99
CA SER A 187 -2.50 1.49 -3.47
C SER A 187 -2.78 0.41 -2.42
N LEU A 188 -3.50 -0.64 -2.78
CA LEU A 188 -3.89 -1.69 -1.84
C LEU A 188 -3.06 -2.95 -2.01
N GLY A 189 -2.72 -3.59 -0.90
CA GLY A 189 -2.03 -4.85 -0.85
C GLY A 189 -2.93 -6.05 -1.04
N SER A 190 -2.32 -7.22 -0.93
CA SER A 190 -2.98 -8.51 -1.06
C SER A 190 -3.95 -8.77 0.09
N PRO A 191 -5.02 -9.56 -0.14
CA PRO A 191 -5.77 -10.15 0.96
C PRO A 191 -4.95 -11.20 1.69
N SER A 192 -5.06 -11.27 3.03
CA SER A 192 -4.45 -12.34 3.81
C SER A 192 -5.26 -13.65 3.67
N TYR A 193 -4.69 -14.79 3.63
CA TYR A 193 -3.27 -15.15 3.61
C TYR A 193 -2.70 -15.06 2.19
N ASP A 194 -1.46 -14.58 2.03
CA ASP A 194 -0.93 -14.12 0.73
C ASP A 194 -0.70 -15.24 -0.31
N PHE A 195 -0.40 -16.46 0.14
CA PHE A 195 0.04 -17.56 -0.73
C PHE A 195 -0.98 -18.69 -0.86
N TYR A 196 -2.16 -18.54 -0.27
CA TYR A 196 -3.24 -19.51 -0.34
C TYR A 196 -4.59 -18.84 -0.06
N GLY A 197 -5.52 -18.91 -1.01
CA GLY A 197 -6.79 -18.20 -0.97
C GLY A 197 -8.03 -19.10 -1.07
N ALA A 198 -7.94 -20.40 -0.69
CA ALA A 198 -9.09 -21.31 -0.77
C ALA A 198 -10.28 -20.90 0.09
N ASP A 199 -10.06 -20.13 1.13
CA ASP A 199 -11.09 -19.57 2.02
C ASP A 199 -11.66 -18.22 1.52
N ARG A 200 -11.06 -17.64 0.46
CA ARG A 200 -11.45 -16.36 -0.12
C ARG A 200 -11.62 -16.44 -1.66
N LEU A 201 -12.19 -17.51 -2.17
CA LEU A 201 -12.42 -17.69 -3.63
C LEU A 201 -13.16 -16.50 -4.23
N GLY A 202 -12.74 -16.05 -5.41
CA GLY A 202 -13.28 -14.90 -6.13
C GLY A 202 -12.18 -13.90 -6.49
N GLN A 203 -12.52 -12.77 -7.07
CA GLN A 203 -11.55 -11.71 -7.43
C GLN A 203 -10.97 -10.98 -6.23
N ASN A 204 -11.70 -10.94 -5.12
CA ASN A 204 -11.30 -10.30 -3.86
C ASN A 204 -11.11 -8.78 -3.95
N LEU A 205 -12.09 -8.05 -4.51
CA LEU A 205 -12.09 -6.60 -4.47
C LEU A 205 -12.18 -6.10 -3.00
N TYR A 206 -11.35 -5.14 -2.56
CA TYR A 206 -10.45 -4.30 -3.35
C TYR A 206 -8.97 -4.67 -3.15
N GLY A 207 -8.63 -5.92 -2.84
CA GLY A 207 -7.23 -6.35 -2.81
C GLY A 207 -6.52 -6.04 -4.13
N ASN A 208 -5.26 -5.64 -4.06
CA ASN A 208 -4.38 -5.33 -5.20
C ASN A 208 -4.95 -4.26 -6.16
N CYS A 209 -5.73 -3.32 -5.63
CA CYS A 209 -6.34 -2.25 -6.42
C CYS A 209 -5.60 -0.92 -6.27
N VAL A 210 -5.55 -0.17 -7.36
CA VAL A 210 -5.49 1.29 -7.28
C VAL A 210 -6.92 1.76 -7.05
N LEU A 211 -7.18 2.42 -5.93
CA LEU A 211 -8.50 2.84 -5.50
C LEU A 211 -8.56 4.37 -5.43
N ALA A 212 -9.57 4.97 -6.04
CA ALA A 212 -9.87 6.39 -5.93
C ALA A 212 -11.14 6.60 -5.10
N LEU A 213 -11.04 7.46 -4.10
CA LEU A 213 -12.15 7.85 -3.23
C LEU A 213 -12.30 9.38 -3.22
N ASP A 214 -13.50 9.87 -2.97
CA ASP A 214 -13.70 11.25 -2.56
C ASP A 214 -12.99 11.49 -1.21
N ALA A 215 -12.08 12.44 -1.17
CA ALA A 215 -11.25 12.66 0.00
C ALA A 215 -12.02 13.25 1.20
N ALA A 216 -13.16 13.92 0.96
CA ALA A 216 -13.98 14.51 2.02
C ALA A 216 -14.93 13.49 2.66
N THR A 217 -15.47 12.55 1.88
CA THR A 217 -16.55 11.65 2.31
C THR A 217 -16.15 10.19 2.40
N GLY A 218 -15.06 9.78 1.71
CA GLY A 218 -14.68 8.37 1.56
C GLY A 218 -15.51 7.62 0.53
N ASP A 219 -16.38 8.31 -0.21
CA ASP A 219 -17.22 7.68 -1.24
C ASP A 219 -16.36 7.11 -2.37
N TYR A 220 -16.76 5.93 -2.84
CA TYR A 220 -16.13 5.26 -3.97
C TYR A 220 -16.27 6.06 -5.25
N VAL A 221 -15.14 6.21 -5.99
CA VAL A 221 -15.13 6.87 -7.31
C VAL A 221 -14.80 5.85 -8.40
N TRP A 222 -13.63 5.21 -8.33
CA TRP A 222 -13.24 4.14 -9.23
C TRP A 222 -12.14 3.25 -8.62
N HIS A 223 -11.92 2.09 -9.19
CA HIS A 223 -10.76 1.25 -8.90
C HIS A 223 -10.24 0.59 -10.18
N TYR A 224 -9.00 0.14 -10.11
CA TYR A 224 -8.40 -0.75 -11.09
C TYR A 224 -7.65 -1.86 -10.36
N GLN A 225 -8.05 -3.13 -10.56
CA GLN A 225 -7.39 -4.26 -9.92
C GLN A 225 -6.22 -4.74 -10.78
N THR A 226 -5.03 -4.77 -10.21
CA THR A 226 -3.77 -5.12 -10.90
C THR A 226 -3.39 -6.60 -10.76
N VAL A 227 -4.01 -7.30 -9.81
CA VAL A 227 -3.92 -8.75 -9.63
C VAL A 227 -5.28 -9.27 -9.13
N HIS A 228 -5.86 -10.21 -9.86
CA HIS A 228 -7.06 -10.90 -9.46
C HIS A 228 -6.72 -12.08 -8.57
N HIS A 229 -7.39 -12.22 -7.42
CA HIS A 229 -7.19 -13.36 -6.50
C HIS A 229 -5.70 -13.64 -6.25
N ASP A 230 -5.02 -12.68 -5.65
CA ASP A 230 -3.58 -12.74 -5.46
C ASP A 230 -3.15 -13.94 -4.60
N LEU A 231 -2.19 -14.72 -5.10
CA LEU A 231 -1.58 -15.88 -4.47
C LEU A 231 -0.04 -15.74 -4.40
N TRP A 232 0.48 -14.53 -4.66
CA TRP A 232 1.92 -14.28 -4.85
C TRP A 232 2.47 -13.16 -3.97
N ASP A 233 1.63 -12.54 -3.12
CA ASP A 233 1.99 -11.33 -2.39
C ASP A 233 2.43 -10.20 -3.35
N TYR A 234 1.67 -10.01 -4.43
CA TYR A 234 1.94 -8.96 -5.42
C TYR A 234 1.25 -7.64 -5.09
N ASP A 235 1.42 -7.18 -3.86
CA ASP A 235 0.99 -5.87 -3.39
C ASP A 235 1.30 -4.74 -4.34
N LEU A 236 0.53 -3.66 -4.24
CA LEU A 236 0.93 -2.35 -4.74
C LEU A 236 1.82 -1.65 -3.71
N PRO A 237 3.16 -1.63 -3.91
CA PRO A 237 4.11 -1.39 -2.83
C PRO A 237 4.43 0.09 -2.59
N ALA A 238 3.85 1.01 -3.37
CA ALA A 238 4.17 2.43 -3.34
C ALA A 238 2.93 3.31 -3.54
N PRO A 239 2.93 4.55 -3.02
CA PRO A 239 1.89 5.51 -3.33
C PRO A 239 1.77 5.73 -4.85
N PRO A 240 0.54 5.87 -5.39
CA PRO A 240 0.36 6.19 -6.81
C PRO A 240 0.98 7.53 -7.18
N ASN A 241 1.71 7.58 -8.31
CA ASN A 241 2.25 8.85 -8.83
C ASN A 241 1.16 9.60 -9.61
N LEU A 242 0.88 10.85 -9.22
CA LEU A 242 0.00 11.74 -9.97
C LEU A 242 0.81 12.48 -11.02
N VAL A 243 0.58 12.14 -12.29
CA VAL A 243 1.36 12.65 -13.42
C VAL A 243 0.45 13.28 -14.46
N THR A 244 1.02 14.16 -15.30
CA THR A 244 0.38 14.65 -16.52
C THR A 244 1.29 14.24 -17.68
N LEU A 245 0.78 13.45 -18.59
CA LEU A 245 1.53 12.95 -19.74
C LEU A 245 0.90 13.43 -21.07
N LYS A 246 1.70 13.48 -22.13
CA LYS A 246 1.19 13.78 -23.47
C LYS A 246 0.77 12.49 -24.17
N LYS A 247 -0.50 12.43 -24.60
CA LYS A 247 -1.02 11.38 -25.46
C LYS A 247 -1.63 12.03 -26.72
N ASP A 248 -1.11 11.67 -27.87
CA ASP A 248 -1.56 12.23 -29.16
C ASP A 248 -1.58 13.77 -29.20
N GLY A 249 -0.58 14.40 -28.53
CA GLY A 249 -0.42 15.85 -28.43
C GLY A 249 -1.30 16.53 -27.37
N ILE A 250 -2.13 15.79 -26.65
CA ILE A 250 -3.05 16.29 -25.60
C ILE A 250 -2.47 15.93 -24.22
N ASP A 251 -2.54 16.87 -23.28
CA ASP A 251 -2.17 16.62 -21.89
C ASP A 251 -3.27 15.80 -21.20
N VAL A 252 -2.89 14.66 -20.65
CA VAL A 252 -3.79 13.75 -19.94
C VAL A 252 -3.28 13.58 -18.50
N ASP A 253 -4.12 13.94 -17.54
CA ASP A 253 -3.83 13.68 -16.13
C ASP A 253 -4.06 12.19 -15.82
N ALA A 254 -3.02 11.57 -15.26
CA ALA A 254 -3.00 10.15 -15.00
C ALA A 254 -2.55 9.81 -13.58
N VAL A 255 -2.88 8.61 -13.18
CA VAL A 255 -2.33 7.90 -12.03
C VAL A 255 -1.40 6.82 -12.56
N ALA A 256 -0.11 6.88 -12.23
CA ALA A 256 0.88 5.88 -12.60
C ALA A 256 1.22 5.03 -11.36
N GLN A 257 0.97 3.72 -11.44
CA GLN A 257 1.20 2.78 -10.35
C GLN A 257 2.25 1.76 -10.74
N ILE A 258 3.37 1.76 -10.02
CA ILE A 258 4.38 0.71 -10.10
C ILE A 258 3.97 -0.49 -9.24
N THR A 259 4.35 -1.68 -9.66
CA THR A 259 3.92 -2.94 -9.03
C THR A 259 5.09 -3.87 -8.70
N LYS A 260 4.87 -4.82 -7.79
CA LYS A 260 5.84 -5.88 -7.50
C LYS A 260 6.14 -6.75 -8.72
N GLN A 261 5.20 -6.89 -9.66
CA GLN A 261 5.44 -7.60 -10.93
C GLN A 261 6.42 -6.88 -11.86
N GLY A 262 6.78 -5.62 -11.56
CA GLY A 262 7.63 -4.80 -12.43
C GLY A 262 6.87 -4.13 -13.57
N PHE A 263 5.56 -4.00 -13.45
CA PHE A 263 4.70 -3.25 -14.36
C PHE A 263 4.47 -1.82 -13.88
N VAL A 264 4.10 -0.96 -14.83
CA VAL A 264 3.51 0.35 -14.56
C VAL A 264 2.11 0.39 -15.17
N PHE A 265 1.09 0.49 -14.33
CA PHE A 265 -0.28 0.75 -14.76
C PHE A 265 -0.48 2.25 -14.84
N VAL A 266 -0.92 2.74 -16.00
CA VAL A 266 -1.17 4.17 -16.23
C VAL A 266 -2.64 4.37 -16.51
N LEU A 267 -3.35 4.98 -15.55
CA LEU A 267 -4.80 5.09 -15.52
C LEU A 267 -5.23 6.55 -15.61
N ASN A 268 -6.33 6.83 -16.27
CA ASN A 268 -6.93 8.16 -16.28
C ASN A 268 -7.32 8.55 -14.86
N ARG A 269 -6.92 9.74 -14.41
CA ARG A 269 -7.08 10.18 -13.02
C ARG A 269 -8.54 10.34 -12.61
N ASP A 270 -9.40 10.70 -13.54
CA ASP A 270 -10.81 10.96 -13.27
C ASP A 270 -11.67 9.70 -13.36
N THR A 271 -11.32 8.74 -14.23
CA THR A 271 -12.17 7.58 -14.54
C THR A 271 -11.58 6.22 -14.16
N GLY A 272 -10.27 6.13 -13.93
CA GLY A 272 -9.57 4.85 -13.72
C GLY A 272 -9.37 4.03 -15.00
N GLU A 273 -9.82 4.51 -16.15
CA GLU A 273 -9.63 3.81 -17.42
C GLU A 273 -8.15 3.77 -17.82
N PRO A 274 -7.66 2.64 -18.35
CA PRO A 274 -6.28 2.52 -18.80
C PRO A 274 -5.95 3.51 -19.93
N ILE A 275 -4.87 4.27 -19.78
CA ILE A 275 -4.35 5.16 -20.82
C ILE A 275 -3.73 4.37 -21.98
N PHE A 276 -3.08 3.27 -21.67
CA PHE A 276 -2.52 2.32 -22.63
C PHE A 276 -3.26 0.98 -22.53
N PRO A 277 -3.39 0.21 -23.62
CA PRO A 277 -4.08 -1.07 -23.57
C PRO A 277 -3.49 -2.02 -22.51
N ILE A 278 -4.39 -2.68 -21.80
CA ILE A 278 -4.08 -3.75 -20.85
C ILE A 278 -4.75 -5.02 -21.39
N GLU A 279 -3.99 -6.12 -21.45
CA GLU A 279 -4.45 -7.40 -21.99
C GLU A 279 -4.68 -8.39 -20.85
N GLU A 280 -5.86 -8.96 -20.78
CA GLU A 280 -6.12 -10.11 -19.92
C GLU A 280 -5.51 -11.37 -20.54
N LYS A 281 -4.53 -11.98 -19.86
CA LYS A 281 -3.86 -13.19 -20.32
C LYS A 281 -4.14 -14.36 -19.39
N SER A 282 -4.38 -15.53 -19.98
CA SER A 282 -4.55 -16.77 -19.23
C SER A 282 -3.30 -17.09 -18.39
N VAL A 283 -3.51 -17.59 -17.20
CA VAL A 283 -2.46 -17.96 -16.24
C VAL A 283 -2.68 -19.41 -15.76
N PRO A 284 -1.63 -20.06 -15.22
CA PRO A 284 -1.73 -21.45 -14.75
C PRO A 284 -2.76 -21.63 -13.63
N GLU A 285 -3.40 -22.81 -13.62
CA GLU A 285 -4.29 -23.21 -12.53
C GLU A 285 -3.51 -23.57 -11.25
N SER A 286 -4.14 -23.37 -10.09
CA SER A 286 -3.61 -23.89 -8.82
C SER A 286 -3.90 -25.39 -8.69
N PHE A 287 -2.94 -26.14 -8.16
CA PHE A 287 -3.10 -27.57 -7.82
C PHE A 287 -3.22 -27.79 -6.30
N MET A 288 -3.24 -26.71 -5.53
CA MET A 288 -3.43 -26.79 -4.09
C MET A 288 -4.88 -27.17 -3.76
N PRO A 289 -5.11 -28.07 -2.78
CA PRO A 289 -6.46 -28.47 -2.39
C PRO A 289 -7.35 -27.27 -2.02
N GLY A 290 -8.51 -27.16 -2.67
CA GLY A 290 -9.50 -26.11 -2.43
C GLY A 290 -9.18 -24.76 -3.07
N GLU A 291 -7.93 -24.51 -3.48
CA GLU A 291 -7.50 -23.28 -4.13
C GLU A 291 -7.97 -23.23 -5.59
N LYS A 292 -8.25 -22.02 -6.07
CA LYS A 292 -8.69 -21.79 -7.45
C LYS A 292 -8.13 -20.46 -7.96
N ALA A 293 -7.00 -20.52 -8.63
CA ALA A 293 -6.43 -19.33 -9.25
C ALA A 293 -7.44 -18.65 -10.18
N TRP A 294 -7.43 -17.32 -10.22
CA TRP A 294 -8.23 -16.59 -11.20
C TRP A 294 -7.69 -16.88 -12.61
N PRO A 295 -8.55 -17.14 -13.61
CA PRO A 295 -8.12 -17.73 -14.89
C PRO A 295 -7.27 -16.78 -15.75
N THR A 296 -7.35 -15.47 -15.52
CA THR A 296 -6.59 -14.44 -16.25
C THR A 296 -5.98 -13.44 -15.32
N GLN A 297 -4.96 -12.71 -15.80
CA GLN A 297 -4.35 -11.58 -15.09
C GLN A 297 -4.09 -10.42 -16.07
N PRO A 298 -4.14 -9.15 -15.61
CA PRO A 298 -3.93 -7.99 -16.45
C PRO A 298 -2.45 -7.74 -16.75
N PHE A 299 -2.12 -7.58 -18.03
CA PHE A 299 -0.78 -7.28 -18.52
C PHE A 299 -0.79 -5.93 -19.25
N PRO A 300 -0.25 -4.84 -18.66
CA PRO A 300 -0.15 -3.58 -19.35
C PRO A 300 0.83 -3.69 -20.53
N THR A 301 0.46 -3.11 -21.67
CA THR A 301 1.29 -3.16 -22.88
C THR A 301 2.34 -2.03 -22.92
N ARG A 302 2.09 -0.94 -22.18
CA ARG A 302 2.98 0.22 -22.02
C ARG A 302 2.78 0.88 -20.65
N PRO A 303 3.87 1.43 -20.06
CA PRO A 303 5.28 1.25 -20.42
C PRO A 303 5.69 -0.23 -20.43
N LEU A 304 6.84 -0.55 -21.03
CA LEU A 304 7.40 -1.91 -20.95
C LEU A 304 7.75 -2.23 -19.49
N PRO A 305 7.70 -3.51 -19.08
CA PRO A 305 8.13 -3.92 -17.75
C PRO A 305 9.55 -3.45 -17.44
N PHE A 306 9.75 -2.92 -16.23
CA PHE A 306 11.08 -2.45 -15.80
C PHE A 306 11.86 -3.51 -15.01
N ALA A 307 11.23 -4.64 -14.68
CA ALA A 307 11.87 -5.79 -14.05
C ALA A 307 11.81 -7.02 -14.97
N ARG A 308 12.68 -7.99 -14.72
CA ARG A 308 12.71 -9.26 -15.43
C ARG A 308 11.37 -10.01 -15.22
N GLN A 309 10.78 -10.48 -16.31
CA GLN A 309 9.49 -11.15 -16.33
C GLN A 309 9.57 -12.68 -16.44
N TYR A 310 10.73 -13.19 -16.79
CA TYR A 310 11.00 -14.60 -17.03
C TYR A 310 12.32 -15.02 -16.40
N MET A 311 12.40 -16.31 -16.09
CA MET A 311 13.62 -16.97 -15.66
C MET A 311 13.83 -18.21 -16.52
N THR A 312 15.04 -18.44 -16.97
CA THR A 312 15.46 -19.60 -17.70
C THR A 312 16.68 -20.23 -17.03
N VAL A 313 17.12 -21.39 -17.49
CA VAL A 313 18.31 -22.04 -16.94
C VAL A 313 19.57 -21.17 -17.10
N GLU A 314 19.64 -20.40 -18.18
CA GLU A 314 20.75 -19.47 -18.47
C GLU A 314 20.82 -18.31 -17.46
N ASP A 315 19.73 -18.02 -16.75
CA ASP A 315 19.68 -16.98 -15.72
C ASP A 315 20.17 -17.45 -14.34
N LEU A 316 20.39 -18.76 -14.19
CA LEU A 316 20.87 -19.32 -12.94
C LEU A 316 22.33 -18.91 -12.69
N ASN A 317 22.68 -18.78 -11.41
CA ASN A 317 24.03 -18.38 -11.01
C ASN A 317 25.07 -19.38 -11.50
N ASP A 318 26.13 -18.86 -12.14
CA ASP A 318 27.24 -19.61 -12.77
C ASP A 318 28.61 -19.38 -12.10
N VAL A 319 28.64 -19.01 -10.82
CA VAL A 319 29.88 -18.83 -10.04
C VAL A 319 30.80 -20.03 -10.17
N SER A 320 30.26 -21.24 -10.28
CA SER A 320 30.99 -22.45 -10.67
C SER A 320 30.07 -23.39 -11.46
N ALA A 321 30.66 -24.26 -12.30
CA ALA A 321 29.92 -25.26 -13.04
C ALA A 321 29.14 -26.21 -12.14
N GLU A 322 29.70 -26.58 -10.98
CA GLU A 322 29.06 -27.43 -9.97
C GLU A 322 27.83 -26.72 -9.40
N ASN A 323 27.96 -25.43 -9.01
CA ASN A 323 26.85 -24.63 -8.50
C ASN A 323 25.74 -24.49 -9.54
N HIS A 324 26.09 -24.18 -10.80
CA HIS A 324 25.12 -24.06 -11.87
C HIS A 324 24.33 -25.36 -12.08
N LEU A 325 25.00 -26.51 -12.14
CA LEU A 325 24.34 -27.82 -12.27
C LEU A 325 23.43 -28.15 -11.06
N ALA A 326 23.83 -27.76 -9.85
CA ALA A 326 23.01 -27.95 -8.67
C ALA A 326 21.73 -27.09 -8.73
N LEU A 327 21.86 -25.83 -9.12
CA LEU A 327 20.74 -24.90 -9.29
C LEU A 327 19.83 -25.35 -10.45
N GLN A 328 20.39 -25.84 -11.55
CA GLN A 328 19.59 -26.39 -12.65
C GLN A 328 18.72 -27.58 -12.20
N LYS A 329 19.31 -28.53 -11.46
CA LYS A 329 18.54 -29.66 -10.88
C LYS A 329 17.43 -29.19 -9.94
N GLN A 330 17.69 -28.14 -9.15
CA GLN A 330 16.67 -27.57 -8.28
C GLN A 330 15.57 -26.92 -9.11
N PHE A 331 15.92 -26.09 -10.11
CA PHE A 331 14.98 -25.42 -11.00
C PHE A 331 14.06 -26.42 -11.72
N ASP A 332 14.64 -27.51 -12.26
CA ASP A 332 13.91 -28.58 -12.95
C ASP A 332 12.96 -29.36 -12.02
N SER A 333 13.22 -29.35 -10.70
CA SER A 333 12.37 -30.01 -9.71
C SER A 333 11.17 -29.15 -9.25
N LEU A 334 11.22 -27.85 -9.49
CA LEU A 334 10.20 -26.89 -9.08
C LEU A 334 9.18 -26.68 -10.21
N ARG A 335 8.01 -26.17 -9.84
CA ARG A 335 7.00 -25.74 -10.80
C ARG A 335 7.31 -24.34 -11.30
N TYR A 336 7.36 -24.16 -12.62
CA TYR A 336 7.50 -22.86 -13.25
C TYR A 336 6.82 -22.81 -14.62
N GLU A 337 5.79 -21.97 -14.72
CA GLU A 337 4.99 -21.77 -15.95
C GLU A 337 4.83 -20.28 -16.25
N GLY A 338 5.76 -19.43 -15.72
CA GLY A 338 5.75 -17.97 -15.84
C GLY A 338 5.43 -17.26 -14.53
N MET A 339 5.29 -15.93 -14.58
CA MET A 339 5.18 -15.04 -13.42
C MET A 339 4.03 -15.41 -12.45
N TYR A 340 2.90 -15.82 -13.00
CA TYR A 340 1.70 -16.17 -12.22
C TYR A 340 1.54 -17.68 -12.01
N THR A 341 2.64 -18.41 -11.90
CA THR A 341 2.60 -19.81 -11.45
C THR A 341 2.18 -19.85 -9.99
N PRO A 342 1.02 -20.44 -9.63
CA PRO A 342 0.59 -20.49 -8.24
C PRO A 342 1.53 -21.32 -7.36
N PRO A 343 1.62 -21.03 -6.05
CA PRO A 343 2.33 -21.86 -5.10
C PRO A 343 1.91 -23.33 -5.19
N ASP A 344 2.87 -24.26 -5.04
CA ASP A 344 2.68 -25.70 -5.19
C ASP A 344 3.48 -26.48 -4.13
N LEU A 345 3.01 -27.67 -3.76
CA LEU A 345 3.70 -28.54 -2.78
C LEU A 345 5.10 -28.99 -3.25
N LYS A 346 5.36 -28.99 -4.55
CA LYS A 346 6.71 -29.23 -5.09
C LYS A 346 7.64 -28.04 -4.91
N GLY A 347 7.09 -26.90 -4.52
CA GLY A 347 7.74 -25.61 -4.58
C GLY A 347 7.58 -24.95 -5.96
N THR A 348 7.59 -23.63 -5.98
CA THR A 348 7.35 -22.81 -7.18
C THR A 348 8.49 -21.80 -7.34
N VAL A 349 8.95 -21.63 -8.58
CA VAL A 349 9.84 -20.53 -8.94
C VAL A 349 9.00 -19.27 -9.10
N MET A 350 9.39 -18.20 -8.40
CA MET A 350 8.68 -16.94 -8.37
C MET A 350 9.56 -15.83 -8.93
N ILE A 351 9.09 -15.18 -10.00
CA ILE A 351 9.82 -14.06 -10.62
C ILE A 351 8.85 -13.02 -11.22
N PRO A 352 9.00 -11.73 -10.85
CA PRO A 352 9.80 -11.26 -9.71
C PRO A 352 9.36 -11.97 -8.41
N GLY A 353 10.25 -12.08 -7.43
CA GLY A 353 9.90 -12.68 -6.13
C GLY A 353 8.96 -11.79 -5.30
N THR A 354 8.61 -12.21 -4.09
CA THR A 354 7.68 -11.49 -3.19
C THR A 354 8.15 -10.08 -2.82
N ARG A 355 9.46 -9.82 -2.86
CA ARG A 355 10.01 -8.45 -2.72
C ARG A 355 9.76 -7.59 -3.96
N GLY A 356 9.51 -8.22 -5.10
CA GLY A 356 9.07 -7.59 -6.32
C GLY A 356 10.13 -6.81 -7.09
N GLY A 357 9.71 -6.30 -8.25
CA GLY A 357 10.48 -5.37 -9.07
C GLY A 357 10.43 -3.94 -8.54
N ALA A 358 9.36 -3.56 -7.82
CA ALA A 358 9.22 -2.29 -7.15
C ALA A 358 8.96 -2.47 -5.66
N GLN A 359 9.26 -1.43 -4.87
CA GLN A 359 9.07 -1.38 -3.44
C GLN A 359 8.63 0.02 -2.97
N TRP A 360 8.40 0.18 -1.68
CA TRP A 360 7.87 1.39 -1.03
C TRP A 360 8.63 2.70 -1.35
N GLY A 361 9.84 2.61 -1.86
CA GLY A 361 10.60 3.76 -2.34
C GLY A 361 9.90 4.52 -3.47
N GLY A 362 8.97 3.86 -4.16
CA GLY A 362 8.16 4.48 -5.19
C GLY A 362 8.90 4.66 -6.51
N ALA A 363 8.37 5.55 -7.34
CA ALA A 363 8.95 5.99 -8.60
C ALA A 363 8.97 7.51 -8.69
N ALA A 364 9.88 8.04 -9.49
CA ALA A 364 9.88 9.45 -9.89
C ALA A 364 9.30 9.58 -11.31
N PHE A 365 8.86 10.77 -11.65
CA PHE A 365 8.36 11.12 -12.98
C PHE A 365 9.12 12.32 -13.50
N ASP A 366 9.78 12.12 -14.65
CA ASP A 366 10.40 13.23 -15.36
C ASP A 366 9.36 13.95 -16.24
N LYS A 367 9.07 15.19 -15.90
CA LYS A 367 8.09 16.00 -16.64
C LYS A 367 8.57 16.40 -18.04
N GLU A 368 9.86 16.44 -18.29
CA GLU A 368 10.42 16.85 -19.59
C GLU A 368 10.36 15.70 -20.61
N SER A 369 10.76 14.50 -20.21
CA SER A 369 10.71 13.31 -21.06
C SER A 369 9.35 12.60 -21.04
N GLY A 370 8.53 12.83 -20.01
CA GLY A 370 7.29 12.10 -19.80
C GLY A 370 7.49 10.64 -19.37
N ALA A 371 8.69 10.29 -18.92
CA ALA A 371 9.05 8.95 -18.53
C ALA A 371 9.01 8.76 -17.01
N PRO A 372 8.55 7.59 -16.49
CA PRO A 372 8.84 7.20 -15.13
C PRO A 372 10.33 6.86 -14.99
N ILE A 373 10.95 7.30 -13.89
CA ILE A 373 12.35 7.06 -13.52
C ILE A 373 12.38 6.12 -12.33
#